data_5113aea7f6ad6d384df0335a7f8507b7
#
_entry.id   5113aea7f6ad6d384df0335a7f8507b7
#
_cell.length_a   1.000
_cell.length_b   1.000
_cell.length_c   1.000
_cell.angle_alpha   90.00
_cell.angle_beta   90.00
_cell.angle_gamma   90.00
#
_symmetry.space_group_name_H-M   'P 1'
#
loop_
_entity.id
_entity.type
_entity.pdbx_description
1 polymer ?
#
loop_
_entity_poly.entity_id
_entity_poly.type
_entity_poly.pdbx_seq_one_letter_code
_entity_poly.pdbx_strand_id
1 'polypeptide(L)'
;GLPGMLLTMGNAERTEPLLVIGPKGLQRVVNALRVIAPELPFEIRFLELEEAKQRIQFDGFYIDAFKVNHNVVCYGYSMVVERAGKFQVDKALELNIPKQCWSHLQKGETIEVEGKEITPNMVMGDPRKGLKVTYCTDSRPTDSIREYAAESDLFICEGMYGEPENQAKAKDKKHMTMQEAAQIAKMANVKELWLTHYSPSLIRPDEYINEVRKIFPATVAARDGRMTELKFMD
;
A
#
# COMPACT_ATOMS: atom_id res chain seq x y z
N GLY A 1 -8.06 -12.42 -13.29
CA GLY A 1 -6.88 -13.01 -12.63
C GLY A 1 -7.16 -13.63 -11.26
N LEU A 2 -8.10 -13.07 -10.45
CA LEU A 2 -8.30 -13.51 -9.05
C LEU A 2 -8.59 -15.02 -8.90
N PRO A 3 -9.50 -15.66 -9.66
CA PRO A 3 -9.72 -17.11 -9.52
C PRO A 3 -8.46 -17.93 -9.78
N GLY A 4 -7.71 -17.58 -10.82
CA GLY A 4 -6.44 -18.25 -11.14
C GLY A 4 -5.38 -18.08 -10.05
N MET A 5 -5.29 -16.88 -9.45
CA MET A 5 -4.40 -16.62 -8.32
C MET A 5 -4.76 -17.50 -7.12
N LEU A 6 -6.05 -17.58 -6.76
CA LEU A 6 -6.52 -18.41 -5.64
C LEU A 6 -6.20 -19.90 -5.85
N LEU A 7 -6.39 -20.40 -7.08
CA LEU A 7 -6.01 -21.78 -7.44
C LEU A 7 -4.49 -21.99 -7.33
N THR A 8 -3.69 -21.05 -7.81
CA THR A 8 -2.23 -21.14 -7.73
C THR A 8 -1.77 -21.16 -6.26
N MET A 9 -2.38 -20.34 -5.40
CA MET A 9 -2.09 -20.35 -3.95
C MET A 9 -2.45 -21.70 -3.32
N GLY A 10 -3.58 -22.31 -3.71
CA GLY A 10 -3.98 -23.63 -3.24
C GLY A 10 -3.02 -24.73 -3.73
N ASN A 11 -2.60 -24.67 -4.98
CA ASN A 11 -1.62 -25.61 -5.53
C ASN A 11 -0.22 -25.47 -4.90
N ALA A 12 0.09 -24.30 -4.35
CA ALA A 12 1.30 -24.05 -3.55
C ALA A 12 1.12 -24.45 -2.07
N GLU A 13 0.13 -25.30 -1.77
CA GLU A 13 -0.14 -25.88 -0.45
C GLU A 13 -0.41 -24.85 0.67
N ARG A 14 -0.92 -23.66 0.31
CA ARG A 14 -1.34 -22.69 1.31
C ARG A 14 -2.51 -23.25 2.12
N THR A 15 -2.42 -23.23 3.44
CA THR A 15 -3.47 -23.63 4.38
C THR A 15 -3.95 -22.45 5.25
N GLU A 16 -3.12 -21.39 5.41
CA GLU A 16 -3.47 -20.23 6.21
C GLU A 16 -4.59 -19.41 5.54
N PRO A 17 -5.51 -18.88 6.34
CA PRO A 17 -6.58 -18.02 5.83
C PRO A 17 -6.06 -16.86 4.99
N LEU A 18 -6.80 -16.51 3.92
CA LEU A 18 -6.53 -15.35 3.09
C LEU A 18 -7.58 -14.27 3.36
N LEU A 19 -7.13 -13.10 3.83
CA LEU A 19 -8.00 -11.93 3.93
C LEU A 19 -8.03 -11.19 2.59
N VAL A 20 -9.24 -10.97 2.08
CA VAL A 20 -9.49 -10.19 0.86
C VAL A 20 -10.26 -8.93 1.25
N ILE A 21 -9.69 -7.77 0.94
CA ILE A 21 -10.25 -6.46 1.29
C ILE A 21 -10.69 -5.75 0.01
N GLY A 22 -11.88 -5.18 0.01
CA GLY A 22 -12.36 -4.42 -1.15
C GLY A 22 -13.74 -3.81 -0.94
N PRO A 23 -14.35 -3.25 -1.98
CA PRO A 23 -15.61 -2.54 -1.88
C PRO A 23 -16.78 -3.48 -1.52
N LYS A 24 -17.87 -2.89 -1.03
CA LYS A 24 -19.12 -3.59 -0.73
C LYS A 24 -19.57 -4.48 -1.90
N GLY A 25 -19.96 -5.72 -1.58
CA GLY A 25 -20.31 -6.74 -2.56
C GLY A 25 -19.14 -7.62 -3.01
N LEU A 26 -17.94 -7.41 -2.48
CA LEU A 26 -16.72 -8.17 -2.78
C LEU A 26 -16.93 -9.68 -2.58
N GLN A 27 -17.46 -10.07 -1.42
CA GLN A 27 -17.69 -11.48 -1.08
C GLN A 27 -18.60 -12.17 -2.12
N ARG A 28 -19.69 -11.50 -2.51
CA ARG A 28 -20.60 -12.02 -3.52
C ARG A 28 -19.91 -12.24 -4.87
N VAL A 29 -19.12 -11.25 -5.30
CA VAL A 29 -18.42 -11.31 -6.58
C VAL A 29 -17.35 -12.41 -6.57
N VAL A 30 -16.52 -12.47 -5.52
CA VAL A 30 -15.46 -13.48 -5.42
C VAL A 30 -16.07 -14.89 -5.36
N ASN A 31 -17.12 -15.09 -4.60
CA ASN A 31 -17.79 -16.39 -4.52
C ASN A 31 -18.41 -16.81 -5.87
N ALA A 32 -19.00 -15.87 -6.61
CA ALA A 32 -19.50 -16.15 -7.97
C ALA A 32 -18.37 -16.53 -8.95
N LEU A 33 -17.22 -15.85 -8.90
CA LEU A 33 -16.07 -16.15 -9.72
C LEU A 33 -15.41 -17.50 -9.37
N ARG A 34 -15.57 -17.95 -8.11
CA ARG A 34 -14.99 -19.21 -7.61
C ARG A 34 -15.77 -20.46 -7.99
N VAL A 35 -16.90 -20.34 -8.66
CA VAL A 35 -17.70 -21.51 -9.07
C VAL A 35 -16.89 -22.52 -9.89
N ILE A 36 -15.88 -22.07 -10.63
CA ILE A 36 -14.94 -22.92 -11.39
C ILE A 36 -13.89 -23.62 -10.49
N ALA A 37 -13.75 -23.18 -9.21
CA ALA A 37 -12.78 -23.71 -8.26
C ALA A 37 -13.39 -23.63 -6.85
N PRO A 38 -14.41 -24.46 -6.55
CA PRO A 38 -15.19 -24.33 -5.33
C PRO A 38 -14.39 -24.70 -4.08
N GLU A 39 -13.46 -25.65 -4.20
CA GLU A 39 -12.66 -26.15 -3.08
C GLU A 39 -11.26 -25.54 -3.09
N LEU A 40 -10.86 -24.97 -1.96
CA LEU A 40 -9.53 -24.44 -1.69
C LEU A 40 -9.05 -25.02 -0.35
N PRO A 41 -7.74 -25.32 -0.19
CA PRO A 41 -7.21 -25.82 1.07
C PRO A 41 -7.12 -24.78 2.18
N PHE A 42 -7.58 -23.55 1.95
CA PHE A 42 -7.59 -22.44 2.90
C PHE A 42 -8.92 -21.68 2.88
N GLU A 43 -9.23 -21.06 4.02
CA GLU A 43 -10.37 -20.17 4.18
C GLU A 43 -10.12 -18.83 3.48
N ILE A 44 -11.14 -18.25 2.84
CA ILE A 44 -11.13 -16.84 2.41
C ILE A 44 -12.00 -16.04 3.38
N ARG A 45 -11.39 -15.04 4.01
CA ARG A 45 -12.06 -14.04 4.85
C ARG A 45 -12.23 -12.76 4.05
N PHE A 46 -13.36 -12.09 4.23
CA PHE A 46 -13.69 -10.86 3.51
C PHE A 46 -13.82 -9.69 4.46
N LEU A 47 -13.26 -8.56 4.07
CA LEU A 47 -13.49 -7.26 4.68
C LEU A 47 -14.04 -6.32 3.60
N GLU A 48 -15.33 -6.07 3.63
CA GLU A 48 -15.97 -5.12 2.73
C GLU A 48 -15.87 -3.71 3.29
N LEU A 49 -15.34 -2.79 2.47
CA LEU A 49 -15.15 -1.38 2.82
C LEU A 49 -16.47 -0.62 2.63
N GLU A 50 -16.89 0.10 3.65
CA GLU A 50 -18.12 0.89 3.63
C GLU A 50 -17.85 2.40 3.64
N GLU A 51 -16.77 2.83 4.29
CA GLU A 51 -16.40 4.22 4.45
C GLU A 51 -15.57 4.74 3.29
N ALA A 52 -15.59 6.06 3.09
CA ALA A 52 -14.75 6.71 2.08
C ALA A 52 -13.26 6.66 2.42
N LYS A 53 -12.92 6.55 3.70
CA LYS A 53 -11.57 6.41 4.25
C LYS A 53 -11.65 5.43 5.42
N GLN A 54 -10.87 4.37 5.37
CA GLN A 54 -10.90 3.32 6.39
C GLN A 54 -9.48 2.79 6.63
N ARG A 55 -9.06 2.78 7.90
CA ARG A 55 -7.80 2.16 8.32
C ARG A 55 -8.04 0.73 8.78
N ILE A 56 -7.20 -0.17 8.31
CA ILE A 56 -7.15 -1.57 8.70
C ILE A 56 -5.80 -1.80 9.38
N GLN A 57 -5.83 -2.10 10.68
CA GLN A 57 -4.63 -2.32 11.47
C GLN A 57 -4.22 -3.79 11.42
N PHE A 58 -2.92 -4.03 11.28
CA PHE A 58 -2.27 -5.32 11.39
C PHE A 58 -1.11 -5.22 12.38
N ASP A 59 -0.50 -6.35 12.69
CA ASP A 59 0.70 -6.36 13.52
C ASP A 59 1.90 -5.81 12.74
N GLY A 60 2.46 -4.69 13.20
CA GLY A 60 3.61 -4.02 12.61
C GLY A 60 3.33 -3.16 11.37
N PHE A 61 2.10 -3.13 10.83
CA PHE A 61 1.72 -2.26 9.71
C PHE A 61 0.23 -1.97 9.70
N TYR A 62 -0.16 -0.97 8.91
CA TYR A 62 -1.58 -0.72 8.61
C TYR A 62 -1.79 -0.44 7.12
N ILE A 63 -3.04 -0.59 6.69
CA ILE A 63 -3.49 -0.22 5.34
C ILE A 63 -4.57 0.85 5.48
N ASP A 64 -4.36 1.98 4.84
CA ASP A 64 -5.40 2.99 4.64
C ASP A 64 -6.04 2.75 3.27
N ALA A 65 -7.32 2.38 3.27
CA ALA A 65 -8.15 2.31 2.08
C ALA A 65 -8.85 3.67 1.90
N PHE A 66 -8.82 4.21 0.70
CA PHE A 66 -9.43 5.50 0.38
C PHE A 66 -10.17 5.45 -0.95
N LYS A 67 -11.41 5.97 -0.95
CA LYS A 67 -12.26 5.98 -2.13
C LYS A 67 -11.71 6.90 -3.20
N VAL A 68 -11.75 6.44 -4.45
CA VAL A 68 -11.27 7.17 -5.63
C VAL A 68 -12.40 7.40 -6.64
N ASN A 69 -12.12 8.10 -7.74
CA ASN A 69 -13.13 8.54 -8.70
C ASN A 69 -13.14 7.67 -9.96
N HIS A 70 -13.95 6.63 -9.96
CA HIS A 70 -14.17 5.77 -11.12
C HIS A 70 -15.66 5.55 -11.41
N ASN A 71 -15.99 4.81 -12.47
CA ASN A 71 -17.35 4.49 -12.87
C ASN A 71 -18.07 3.55 -11.92
N VAL A 72 -17.30 2.72 -11.21
CA VAL A 72 -17.75 1.84 -10.12
C VAL A 72 -17.09 2.26 -8.81
N VAL A 73 -17.58 1.75 -7.68
CA VAL A 73 -16.92 2.00 -6.39
C VAL A 73 -15.53 1.37 -6.42
N CYS A 74 -14.52 2.21 -6.29
CA CYS A 74 -13.11 1.84 -6.35
C CYS A 74 -12.33 2.49 -5.20
N TYR A 75 -11.28 1.80 -4.73
CA TYR A 75 -10.42 2.25 -3.65
C TYR A 75 -8.95 2.21 -4.07
N GLY A 76 -8.20 3.22 -3.65
CA GLY A 76 -6.75 3.13 -3.53
C GLY A 76 -6.37 2.63 -2.15
N TYR A 77 -5.14 2.15 -2.01
CA TYR A 77 -4.62 1.57 -0.78
C TYR A 77 -3.23 2.12 -0.49
N SER A 78 -3.01 2.52 0.76
CA SER A 78 -1.69 2.93 1.23
C SER A 78 -1.28 2.05 2.39
N MET A 79 -0.25 1.22 2.19
CA MET A 79 0.34 0.37 3.22
C MET A 79 1.49 1.11 3.90
N VAL A 80 1.46 1.16 5.22
CA VAL A 80 2.51 1.78 6.04
C VAL A 80 3.05 0.74 7.01
N VAL A 81 4.35 0.43 6.88
CA VAL A 81 5.09 -0.37 7.86
C VAL A 81 5.67 0.60 8.88
N GLU A 82 5.21 0.49 10.12
CA GLU A 82 5.63 1.38 11.20
C GLU A 82 7.05 1.06 11.65
N ARG A 83 7.76 2.05 12.13
CA ARG A 83 9.10 1.89 12.67
C ARG A 83 9.18 2.53 14.06
N ALA A 84 9.33 1.70 15.08
CA ALA A 84 9.51 2.16 16.45
C ALA A 84 10.74 3.07 16.59
N GLY A 85 10.72 3.92 17.61
CA GLY A 85 11.85 4.74 18.01
C GLY A 85 13.08 3.88 18.41
N LYS A 86 14.23 4.53 18.54
CA LYS A 86 15.42 3.85 19.07
C LYS A 86 15.25 3.62 20.57
N PHE A 87 15.64 2.44 21.05
CA PHE A 87 15.70 2.16 22.46
C PHE A 87 16.74 3.05 23.14
N GLN A 88 16.35 3.72 24.21
CA GLN A 88 17.16 4.68 24.97
C GLN A 88 17.78 3.99 26.17
N VAL A 89 19.01 3.51 26.01
CA VAL A 89 19.76 2.75 27.03
C VAL A 89 19.88 3.57 28.33
N ASP A 90 20.16 4.86 28.21
CA ASP A 90 20.34 5.74 29.39
C ASP A 90 19.07 5.80 30.25
N LYS A 91 17.90 5.95 29.60
CA LYS A 91 16.61 5.91 30.32
C LYS A 91 16.32 4.55 30.95
N ALA A 92 16.69 3.47 30.29
CA ALA A 92 16.51 2.14 30.85
C ALA A 92 17.40 1.91 32.09
N LEU A 93 18.62 2.47 32.09
CA LEU A 93 19.50 2.44 33.24
C LEU A 93 19.02 3.33 34.40
N GLU A 94 18.56 4.54 34.09
CA GLU A 94 17.96 5.47 35.09
C GLU A 94 16.74 4.86 35.78
N LEU A 95 15.94 4.09 35.06
CA LEU A 95 14.77 3.37 35.58
C LEU A 95 15.11 2.03 36.23
N ASN A 96 16.42 1.67 36.33
CA ASN A 96 16.91 0.43 36.86
C ASN A 96 16.30 -0.82 36.20
N ILE A 97 16.01 -0.76 34.89
CA ILE A 97 15.41 -1.87 34.15
C ILE A 97 16.49 -2.96 33.87
N PRO A 98 16.27 -4.20 34.31
CA PRO A 98 17.20 -5.27 34.02
C PRO A 98 17.40 -5.50 32.52
N LYS A 99 18.65 -5.70 32.08
CA LYS A 99 18.95 -5.86 30.62
C LYS A 99 18.18 -6.99 29.96
N GLN A 100 17.86 -8.05 30.68
CA GLN A 100 17.04 -9.16 30.18
C GLN A 100 15.61 -8.73 29.77
N CYS A 101 15.09 -7.61 30.30
CA CYS A 101 13.77 -7.10 30.02
C CYS A 101 13.75 -6.13 28.82
N TRP A 102 14.91 -5.66 28.34
CA TRP A 102 14.98 -4.64 27.28
C TRP A 102 14.38 -5.11 25.97
N SER A 103 14.56 -6.39 25.62
CA SER A 103 13.99 -6.96 24.40
C SER A 103 12.46 -6.98 24.39
N HIS A 104 11.82 -7.10 25.54
CA HIS A 104 10.38 -7.05 25.68
C HIS A 104 9.86 -5.64 25.39
N LEU A 105 10.49 -4.62 25.99
CA LEU A 105 10.15 -3.21 25.72
C LEU A 105 10.39 -2.80 24.26
N GLN A 106 11.46 -3.32 23.65
CA GLN A 106 11.75 -3.08 22.23
C GLN A 106 10.70 -3.71 21.30
N LYS A 107 10.05 -4.78 21.72
CA LYS A 107 8.93 -5.43 21.00
C LYS A 107 7.57 -4.81 21.29
N GLY A 108 7.51 -3.75 22.10
CA GLY A 108 6.26 -3.08 22.45
C GLY A 108 5.53 -3.69 23.67
N GLU A 109 6.16 -4.63 24.38
CA GLU A 109 5.56 -5.28 25.54
C GLU A 109 5.75 -4.42 26.80
N THR A 110 4.71 -4.31 27.61
CA THR A 110 4.79 -3.72 28.96
C THR A 110 5.32 -4.77 29.94
N ILE A 111 6.17 -4.35 30.85
CA ILE A 111 6.77 -5.22 31.86
C ILE A 111 6.55 -4.66 33.27
N GLU A 112 6.71 -5.49 34.28
CA GLU A 112 6.72 -5.07 35.68
C GLU A 112 8.13 -5.23 36.27
N VAL A 113 8.65 -4.17 36.88
CA VAL A 113 9.94 -4.16 37.55
C VAL A 113 9.75 -3.58 38.95
N GLU A 114 10.06 -4.39 39.99
CA GLU A 114 9.92 -3.98 41.40
C GLU A 114 8.54 -3.38 41.75
N GLY A 115 7.45 -3.98 41.22
CA GLY A 115 6.08 -3.54 41.46
C GLY A 115 5.68 -2.28 40.67
N LYS A 116 6.53 -1.81 39.75
CA LYS A 116 6.23 -0.67 38.85
C LYS A 116 6.02 -1.18 37.42
N GLU A 117 4.94 -0.71 36.82
CA GLU A 117 4.68 -0.93 35.41
C GLU A 117 5.60 -0.06 34.56
N ILE A 118 6.35 -0.68 33.66
CA ILE A 118 7.24 -0.02 32.70
C ILE A 118 6.68 -0.26 31.30
N THR A 119 6.29 0.81 30.63
CA THR A 119 5.80 0.78 29.25
C THR A 119 6.91 1.10 28.25
N PRO A 120 6.81 0.64 27.01
CA PRO A 120 7.78 0.96 25.96
C PRO A 120 8.05 2.45 25.79
N ASN A 121 7.03 3.30 25.89
CA ASN A 121 7.17 4.76 25.73
C ASN A 121 8.13 5.41 26.73
N MET A 122 8.39 4.77 27.86
CA MET A 122 9.31 5.30 28.88
C MET A 122 10.77 5.21 28.44
N VAL A 123 11.10 4.25 27.54
CA VAL A 123 12.48 3.94 27.12
C VAL A 123 12.68 3.93 25.61
N MET A 124 11.63 4.11 24.82
CA MET A 124 11.74 4.27 23.38
C MET A 124 11.81 5.75 23.04
N GLY A 125 12.59 6.07 22.02
CA GLY A 125 12.58 7.41 21.42
C GLY A 125 11.37 7.65 20.53
N ASP A 126 11.32 8.81 19.88
CA ASP A 126 10.25 9.13 18.94
C ASP A 126 10.18 8.10 17.80
N PRO A 127 8.97 7.80 17.30
CA PRO A 127 8.80 6.94 16.12
C PRO A 127 9.65 7.44 14.95
N ARG A 128 10.31 6.53 14.25
CA ARG A 128 11.12 6.84 13.07
C ARG A 128 10.27 6.71 11.81
N LYS A 129 10.73 7.33 10.72
CA LYS A 129 10.08 7.16 9.42
C LYS A 129 10.03 5.68 9.06
N GLY A 130 8.82 5.15 8.90
CA GLY A 130 8.55 3.80 8.41
C GLY A 130 8.70 3.71 6.90
N LEU A 131 8.16 2.64 6.31
CA LEU A 131 8.06 2.47 4.85
C LEU A 131 6.62 2.63 4.42
N LYS A 132 6.40 3.30 3.29
CA LYS A 132 5.07 3.54 2.75
C LYS A 132 4.99 3.19 1.27
N VAL A 133 4.02 2.35 0.92
CA VAL A 133 3.68 2.03 -0.46
C VAL A 133 2.23 2.40 -0.71
N THR A 134 1.98 3.21 -1.73
CA THR A 134 0.61 3.54 -2.14
C THR A 134 0.32 2.97 -3.52
N TYR A 135 -0.82 2.32 -3.66
CA TYR A 135 -1.33 1.73 -4.91
C TYR A 135 -2.68 2.37 -5.27
N CYS A 136 -2.81 2.86 -6.50
CA CYS A 136 -4.04 3.42 -7.00
C CYS A 136 -4.17 3.21 -8.50
N THR A 137 -5.22 2.52 -8.92
CA THR A 137 -5.63 2.40 -10.33
C THR A 137 -7.12 2.72 -10.48
N ASP A 138 -7.58 2.79 -11.72
CA ASP A 138 -9.00 3.03 -12.03
C ASP A 138 -9.54 4.31 -11.39
N SER A 139 -8.90 5.46 -11.69
CA SER A 139 -9.31 6.73 -11.11
C SER A 139 -8.90 7.96 -11.92
N ARG A 140 -9.74 8.98 -11.89
CA ARG A 140 -9.30 10.35 -12.15
C ARG A 140 -8.41 10.86 -10.99
N PRO A 141 -7.53 11.83 -11.24
CA PRO A 141 -6.85 12.56 -10.18
C PRO A 141 -7.84 13.07 -9.12
N THR A 142 -7.55 12.81 -7.85
CA THR A 142 -8.32 13.31 -6.71
C THR A 142 -7.38 13.82 -5.61
N ASP A 143 -7.90 14.69 -4.73
CA ASP A 143 -7.14 15.13 -3.56
C ASP A 143 -6.82 13.98 -2.60
N SER A 144 -7.72 12.98 -2.50
CA SER A 144 -7.47 11.80 -1.67
C SER A 144 -6.26 10.99 -2.16
N ILE A 145 -6.07 10.83 -3.48
CA ILE A 145 -4.88 10.15 -4.01
C ILE A 145 -3.61 10.90 -3.59
N ARG A 146 -3.60 12.24 -3.73
CA ARG A 146 -2.46 13.06 -3.31
C ARG A 146 -2.20 12.97 -1.81
N GLU A 147 -3.25 13.04 -1.00
CA GLU A 147 -3.17 12.94 0.48
C GLU A 147 -2.57 11.59 0.91
N TYR A 148 -3.10 10.50 0.39
CA TYR A 148 -2.65 9.16 0.78
C TYR A 148 -1.34 8.73 0.12
N ALA A 149 -0.97 9.27 -1.05
CA ALA A 149 0.34 9.06 -1.65
C ALA A 149 1.44 9.92 -1.01
N ALA A 150 1.10 10.93 -0.21
CA ALA A 150 2.07 11.85 0.38
C ALA A 150 3.22 11.09 1.07
N GLU A 151 4.47 11.47 0.73
CA GLU A 151 5.71 10.91 1.28
C GLU A 151 5.88 9.39 1.09
N SER A 152 5.18 8.75 0.14
CA SER A 152 5.36 7.34 -0.15
C SER A 152 6.75 7.05 -0.67
N ASP A 153 7.34 5.95 -0.19
CA ASP A 153 8.62 5.44 -0.72
C ASP A 153 8.43 4.89 -2.14
N LEU A 154 7.25 4.30 -2.40
CA LEU A 154 6.82 3.86 -3.71
C LEU A 154 5.34 4.21 -3.93
N PHE A 155 5.05 4.90 -5.02
CA PHE A 155 3.69 5.12 -5.50
C PHE A 155 3.47 4.34 -6.79
N ILE A 156 2.57 3.38 -6.77
CA ILE A 156 2.16 2.58 -7.93
C ILE A 156 0.82 3.14 -8.39
N CYS A 157 0.81 3.72 -9.59
CA CYS A 157 -0.35 4.43 -10.11
C CYS A 157 -0.64 4.03 -11.55
N GLU A 158 -1.90 4.16 -11.96
CA GLU A 158 -2.23 4.01 -13.37
C GLU A 158 -1.54 5.07 -14.22
N GLY A 159 -1.23 4.69 -15.46
CA GLY A 159 -0.86 5.61 -16.54
C GLY A 159 -1.56 5.13 -17.82
N MET A 160 -2.90 5.15 -17.81
CA MET A 160 -3.73 4.52 -18.84
C MET A 160 -3.37 5.02 -20.25
N TYR A 161 -3.03 6.30 -20.38
CA TYR A 161 -2.73 6.92 -21.67
C TYR A 161 -1.39 7.68 -21.63
N GLY A 162 -0.57 7.48 -22.67
CA GLY A 162 0.73 8.16 -22.80
C GLY A 162 0.62 9.52 -23.47
N GLU A 163 -0.23 9.64 -24.50
CA GLU A 163 -0.38 10.86 -25.26
C GLU A 163 -1.20 11.92 -24.50
N PRO A 164 -0.72 13.18 -24.45
CA PRO A 164 -1.46 14.29 -23.82
C PRO A 164 -2.84 14.53 -24.47
N GLU A 165 -2.98 14.26 -25.75
CA GLU A 165 -4.23 14.41 -26.53
C GLU A 165 -5.33 13.48 -26.03
N ASN A 166 -4.97 12.37 -25.38
CA ASN A 166 -5.92 11.44 -24.77
C ASN A 166 -6.53 11.92 -23.45
N GLN A 167 -6.21 13.13 -22.98
CA GLN A 167 -6.75 13.65 -21.71
C GLN A 167 -8.29 13.71 -21.71
N ALA A 168 -8.91 14.08 -22.82
CA ALA A 168 -10.37 14.09 -22.93
C ALA A 168 -10.95 12.68 -22.78
N LYS A 169 -10.32 11.69 -23.42
CA LYS A 169 -10.68 10.27 -23.30
C LYS A 169 -10.46 9.74 -21.87
N ALA A 170 -9.35 10.12 -21.23
CA ALA A 170 -9.08 9.79 -19.84
C ALA A 170 -10.17 10.32 -18.90
N LYS A 171 -10.63 11.56 -19.11
CA LYS A 171 -11.75 12.15 -18.35
C LYS A 171 -13.06 11.39 -18.56
N ASP A 172 -13.40 11.08 -19.81
CA ASP A 172 -14.63 10.35 -20.16
C ASP A 172 -14.66 8.95 -19.53
N LYS A 173 -13.55 8.22 -19.58
CA LYS A 173 -13.43 6.87 -19.05
C LYS A 173 -13.08 6.80 -17.56
N LYS A 174 -12.88 7.94 -16.90
CA LYS A 174 -12.46 8.09 -15.51
C LYS A 174 -11.13 7.39 -15.19
N HIS A 175 -10.17 7.59 -16.08
CA HIS A 175 -8.77 7.21 -15.90
C HIS A 175 -7.87 8.44 -15.94
N MET A 176 -6.57 8.27 -15.82
CA MET A 176 -5.60 9.35 -15.94
C MET A 176 -4.51 9.06 -16.97
N THR A 177 -3.88 10.13 -17.43
CA THR A 177 -2.70 10.05 -18.28
C THR A 177 -1.45 9.83 -17.41
N MET A 178 -0.36 9.36 -18.03
CA MET A 178 0.94 9.21 -17.38
C MET A 178 1.44 10.55 -16.80
N GLN A 179 1.15 11.68 -17.48
CA GLN A 179 1.52 13.02 -17.03
C GLN A 179 0.73 13.44 -15.78
N GLU A 180 -0.58 13.14 -15.73
CA GLU A 180 -1.41 13.42 -14.55
C GLU A 180 -0.93 12.62 -13.33
N ALA A 181 -0.58 11.35 -13.51
CA ALA A 181 -0.01 10.52 -12.44
C ALA A 181 1.34 11.08 -11.94
N ALA A 182 2.21 11.53 -12.85
CA ALA A 182 3.47 12.18 -12.49
C ALA A 182 3.28 13.51 -11.75
N GLN A 183 2.26 14.29 -12.10
CA GLN A 183 1.90 15.50 -11.37
C GLN A 183 1.47 15.19 -9.93
N ILE A 184 0.65 14.15 -9.74
CA ILE A 184 0.26 13.69 -8.40
C ILE A 184 1.50 13.27 -7.62
N ALA A 185 2.37 12.44 -8.20
CA ALA A 185 3.59 11.97 -7.57
C ALA A 185 4.51 13.13 -7.10
N LYS A 186 4.66 14.16 -7.96
CA LYS A 186 5.41 15.38 -7.65
C LYS A 186 4.77 16.15 -6.49
N MET A 187 3.45 16.39 -6.54
CA MET A 187 2.73 17.11 -5.48
C MET A 187 2.70 16.36 -4.16
N ALA A 188 2.67 15.03 -4.21
CA ALA A 188 2.69 14.16 -3.04
C ALA A 188 4.10 13.90 -2.50
N ASN A 189 5.14 14.44 -3.13
CA ASN A 189 6.55 14.27 -2.73
C ASN A 189 6.92 12.79 -2.51
N VAL A 190 6.50 11.89 -3.42
CA VAL A 190 6.86 10.48 -3.37
C VAL A 190 8.33 10.29 -3.77
N LYS A 191 8.96 9.18 -3.37
CA LYS A 191 10.34 8.91 -3.78
C LYS A 191 10.44 8.32 -5.18
N GLU A 192 9.54 7.40 -5.53
CA GLU A 192 9.50 6.73 -6.81
C GLU A 192 8.05 6.52 -7.27
N LEU A 193 7.80 6.70 -8.59
CA LEU A 193 6.52 6.43 -9.23
C LEU A 193 6.67 5.25 -10.19
N TRP A 194 5.87 4.21 -10.01
CA TRP A 194 5.66 3.16 -10.98
C TRP A 194 4.33 3.33 -11.68
N LEU A 195 4.39 3.52 -12.99
CA LEU A 195 3.20 3.54 -13.84
C LEU A 195 2.82 2.12 -14.22
N THR A 196 1.53 1.84 -14.21
CA THR A 196 0.93 0.56 -14.56
C THR A 196 -0.44 0.77 -15.20
N HIS A 197 -1.24 -0.29 -15.39
CA HIS A 197 -2.61 -0.22 -15.85
C HIS A 197 -2.76 0.53 -17.20
N TYR A 198 -1.90 0.20 -18.14
CA TYR A 198 -1.89 0.83 -19.46
C TYR A 198 -3.08 0.39 -20.30
N SER A 199 -3.60 1.29 -21.15
CA SER A 199 -4.58 0.94 -22.17
C SER A 199 -4.02 -0.17 -23.07
N PRO A 200 -4.83 -1.15 -23.48
CA PRO A 200 -4.41 -2.13 -24.48
C PRO A 200 -3.89 -1.49 -25.79
N SER A 201 -4.29 -0.26 -26.08
CA SER A 201 -3.78 0.52 -27.24
C SER A 201 -2.38 1.13 -26.97
N LEU A 202 -1.94 1.24 -25.72
CA LEU A 202 -0.62 1.75 -25.35
C LEU A 202 0.41 0.62 -25.28
N ILE A 203 0.86 0.16 -26.45
CA ILE A 203 1.75 -1.00 -26.59
C ILE A 203 3.14 -0.72 -26.01
N ARG A 204 3.62 0.52 -26.13
CA ARG A 204 4.97 0.92 -25.76
C ARG A 204 4.98 2.12 -24.80
N PRO A 205 4.64 1.91 -23.52
CA PRO A 205 4.63 3.00 -22.54
C PRO A 205 6.00 3.67 -22.38
N ASP A 206 7.09 2.96 -22.66
CA ASP A 206 8.46 3.49 -22.59
C ASP A 206 8.71 4.65 -23.56
N GLU A 207 7.97 4.75 -24.67
CA GLU A 207 8.10 5.85 -25.63
C GLU A 207 7.72 7.22 -25.03
N TYR A 208 6.84 7.25 -24.04
CA TYR A 208 6.36 8.46 -23.39
C TYR A 208 7.12 8.80 -22.10
N ILE A 209 7.91 7.87 -21.57
CA ILE A 209 8.49 8.00 -20.23
C ILE A 209 9.43 9.20 -20.10
N ASN A 210 10.14 9.56 -21.16
CA ASN A 210 11.07 10.69 -21.13
C ASN A 210 10.35 12.03 -20.92
N GLU A 211 9.17 12.22 -21.52
CA GLU A 211 8.35 13.40 -21.31
C GLU A 211 7.75 13.42 -19.90
N VAL A 212 7.32 12.27 -19.41
CA VAL A 212 6.79 12.12 -18.05
C VAL A 212 7.86 12.42 -17.00
N ARG A 213 9.09 11.99 -17.23
CA ARG A 213 10.24 12.26 -16.34
C ARG A 213 10.62 13.74 -16.25
N LYS A 214 10.24 14.58 -17.21
CA LYS A 214 10.37 16.04 -17.08
C LYS A 214 9.49 16.60 -15.97
N ILE A 215 8.35 15.93 -15.66
CA ILE A 215 7.42 16.30 -14.58
C ILE A 215 7.91 15.70 -13.27
N PHE A 216 8.20 14.40 -13.25
CA PHE A 216 8.69 13.66 -12.11
C PHE A 216 9.81 12.68 -12.52
N PRO A 217 11.09 13.01 -12.25
CA PRO A 217 12.25 12.27 -12.76
C PRO A 217 12.30 10.81 -12.32
N ALA A 218 11.87 10.50 -11.09
CA ALA A 218 11.87 9.14 -10.54
C ALA A 218 10.65 8.32 -11.00
N THR A 219 10.28 8.42 -12.29
CA THR A 219 9.17 7.67 -12.88
C THR A 219 9.67 6.48 -13.69
N VAL A 220 9.00 5.36 -13.52
CA VAL A 220 9.27 4.11 -14.23
C VAL A 220 7.99 3.63 -14.92
N ALA A 221 8.09 3.27 -16.20
CA ALA A 221 7.06 2.47 -16.87
C ALA A 221 7.20 1.02 -16.38
N ALA A 222 6.40 0.63 -15.40
CA ALA A 222 6.50 -0.69 -14.81
C ALA A 222 5.89 -1.77 -15.72
N ARG A 223 6.41 -2.98 -15.58
CA ARG A 223 5.93 -4.19 -16.26
C ARG A 223 5.71 -5.27 -15.24
N ASP A 224 4.89 -6.26 -15.59
CA ASP A 224 4.65 -7.43 -14.75
C ASP A 224 5.97 -8.11 -14.38
N GLY A 225 6.06 -8.55 -13.13
CA GLY A 225 7.26 -9.16 -12.57
C GLY A 225 8.35 -8.17 -12.11
N ARG A 226 8.13 -6.83 -12.23
CA ARG A 226 9.07 -5.86 -11.67
C ARG A 226 9.09 -5.96 -10.15
N MET A 227 10.29 -5.98 -9.59
CA MET A 227 10.52 -6.04 -8.14
C MET A 227 11.39 -4.88 -7.68
N THR A 228 11.18 -4.45 -6.45
CA THR A 228 12.08 -3.55 -5.70
C THR A 228 12.11 -3.95 -4.24
N GLU A 229 13.15 -3.59 -3.55
CA GLU A 229 13.28 -3.76 -2.11
C GLU A 229 13.34 -2.39 -1.45
N LEU A 230 12.40 -2.11 -0.58
CA LEU A 230 12.38 -0.89 0.23
C LEU A 230 13.08 -1.16 1.55
N LYS A 231 13.99 -0.28 1.94
CA LYS A 231 14.76 -0.40 3.19
C LYS A 231 14.54 0.82 4.07
N PHE A 232 14.52 0.58 5.38
CA PHE A 232 14.56 1.68 6.33
C PHE A 232 15.86 2.46 6.13
N MET A 233 15.73 3.78 6.02
CA MET A 233 16.88 4.68 6.04
C MET A 233 17.22 5.00 7.50
N ASP A 234 18.52 4.94 7.84
CA ASP A 234 19.04 5.25 9.19
C ASP A 234 19.06 6.77 9.47
#